data_5aa4a438afe4819e5b03e7b98ecb45bc
#
_entry.id   5aa4a438afe4819e5b03e7b98ecb45bc
#
_cell.length_a   1.000
_cell.length_b   1.000
_cell.length_c   1.000
_cell.angle_alpha   90.00
_cell.angle_beta   90.00
_cell.angle_gamma   90.00
#
_symmetry.space_group_name_H-M   'P 1'
#
loop_
_entity.id
_entity.type
_entity.pdbx_description
1 polymer ?
#
loop_
_entity_poly.entity_id
_entity_poly.type
_entity_poly.pdbx_seq_one_letter_code
_entity_poly.pdbx_strand_id
1 'polypeptide(L)'
;EATVSTAQLTFTNANWLTTQTVTVTGVNDSEGDGNKVAAVTLAVVDASSDDCFDSAADTIVSVRVSDDDSAGLTVVETGGSIAVTEASTVATATIVGNTDTFTVVLNKAPTTNVVVNVTSSDTTEATVSASQLTFTNANWSTAQTVTVTGVNDTDIDGTQAATVTLSVVDTSSDDTYDLVADYTISASVADDDAPVATTTTTPTTTLPPPTTTQPPASTTPTGPSCDPAPYVDCRNGDLSNRVVIPSDLSYATLDGANL
;
A
#
# COMPACT_ATOMS: atom_id res chain seq x y z
N GLU A 1 -25.99 17.08 -17.77
CA GLU A 1 -26.71 15.82 -17.76
C GLU A 1 -26.73 15.14 -19.14
N ALA A 2 -27.19 15.83 -20.19
CA ALA A 2 -27.23 15.25 -21.53
C ALA A 2 -26.97 16.30 -22.62
N THR A 3 -26.34 15.88 -23.71
CA THR A 3 -26.12 16.68 -24.91
C THR A 3 -26.79 16.05 -26.12
N VAL A 4 -27.07 16.85 -27.16
CA VAL A 4 -27.62 16.38 -28.42
C VAL A 4 -26.65 16.57 -29.58
N SER A 5 -26.63 15.64 -30.52
CA SER A 5 -25.72 15.66 -31.68
C SER A 5 -25.94 16.83 -32.65
N THR A 6 -27.10 17.43 -32.64
CA THR A 6 -27.46 18.61 -33.43
C THR A 6 -28.56 19.41 -32.72
N ALA A 7 -28.43 20.73 -32.75
CA ALA A 7 -29.42 21.63 -32.18
C ALA A 7 -30.56 21.99 -33.15
N GLN A 8 -30.46 21.62 -34.43
CA GLN A 8 -31.46 21.93 -35.43
C GLN A 8 -31.55 20.83 -36.50
N LEU A 9 -32.76 20.49 -36.88
CA LEU A 9 -33.08 19.63 -38.02
C LEU A 9 -33.75 20.46 -39.09
N THR A 10 -33.38 20.25 -40.36
CA THR A 10 -34.00 20.96 -41.48
C THR A 10 -34.64 19.96 -42.41
N PHE A 11 -35.95 20.11 -42.60
CA PHE A 11 -36.75 19.34 -43.55
C PHE A 11 -37.10 20.20 -44.76
N THR A 12 -36.97 19.64 -45.94
CA THR A 12 -37.23 20.30 -47.23
C THR A 12 -38.18 19.43 -48.07
N ASN A 13 -38.68 19.94 -49.15
CA ASN A 13 -39.50 19.16 -50.09
C ASN A 13 -38.79 17.92 -50.66
N ALA A 14 -37.44 17.87 -50.57
CA ALA A 14 -36.67 16.74 -51.06
C ALA A 14 -36.42 15.67 -49.97
N ASN A 15 -36.48 16.02 -48.69
CA ASN A 15 -36.08 15.12 -47.60
C ASN A 15 -37.13 14.94 -46.49
N TRP A 16 -38.29 15.53 -46.59
CA TRP A 16 -39.30 15.50 -45.51
C TRP A 16 -39.76 14.08 -45.11
N LEU A 17 -39.68 13.12 -46.02
CA LEU A 17 -39.94 11.69 -45.74
C LEU A 17 -38.68 10.94 -45.23
N THR A 18 -37.53 11.57 -45.21
CA THR A 18 -36.30 10.92 -44.79
C THR A 18 -36.11 11.11 -43.28
N THR A 19 -36.01 10.02 -42.55
CA THR A 19 -35.75 10.06 -41.10
C THR A 19 -34.44 10.75 -40.82
N GLN A 20 -34.45 11.75 -39.91
CA GLN A 20 -33.27 12.36 -39.36
C GLN A 20 -33.06 11.87 -37.90
N THR A 21 -31.85 11.50 -37.59
CA THR A 21 -31.52 10.95 -36.28
C THR A 21 -30.82 12.01 -35.43
N VAL A 22 -31.28 12.17 -34.19
CA VAL A 22 -30.59 12.92 -33.13
C VAL A 22 -30.08 11.92 -32.12
N THR A 23 -28.76 11.97 -31.87
CA THR A 23 -28.16 11.18 -30.81
C THR A 23 -28.17 12.03 -29.54
N VAL A 24 -28.63 11.45 -28.43
CA VAL A 24 -28.55 12.02 -27.10
C VAL A 24 -27.44 11.29 -26.34
N THR A 25 -26.53 12.02 -25.78
CA THR A 25 -25.39 11.46 -25.02
C THR A 25 -25.43 11.97 -23.59
N GLY A 26 -25.37 11.07 -22.61
CA GLY A 26 -25.19 11.42 -21.21
C GLY A 26 -23.81 12.10 -21.01
N VAL A 27 -23.79 13.09 -20.16
CA VAL A 27 -22.53 13.75 -19.74
C VAL A 27 -22.10 13.10 -18.45
N ASN A 28 -20.89 12.50 -18.46
CA ASN A 28 -20.27 11.96 -17.25
C ASN A 28 -19.67 13.12 -16.47
N ASP A 29 -19.95 13.18 -15.20
CA ASP A 29 -19.30 14.08 -14.24
C ASP A 29 -18.71 13.27 -13.08
N SER A 30 -18.51 13.84 -11.92
CA SER A 30 -18.03 13.16 -10.71
C SER A 30 -18.91 13.46 -9.50
N GLU A 31 -20.12 13.93 -9.78
CA GLU A 31 -21.13 14.23 -8.75
C GLU A 31 -22.10 13.06 -8.66
N GLY A 32 -22.09 12.31 -7.58
CA GLY A 32 -23.10 11.29 -7.38
C GLY A 32 -24.40 11.89 -6.92
N ASP A 33 -25.07 12.55 -7.81
CA ASP A 33 -26.30 13.26 -7.55
C ASP A 33 -27.56 12.44 -7.94
N GLY A 34 -27.33 11.17 -8.25
CA GLY A 34 -28.35 10.17 -8.60
C GLY A 34 -28.87 10.33 -10.02
N ASN A 35 -29.65 9.34 -10.46
CA ASN A 35 -30.22 9.34 -11.80
C ASN A 35 -31.03 10.59 -12.07
N LYS A 36 -30.75 11.27 -13.18
CA LYS A 36 -31.44 12.50 -13.62
C LYS A 36 -32.36 12.22 -14.78
N VAL A 37 -33.30 13.16 -15.01
CA VAL A 37 -34.14 13.17 -16.17
C VAL A 37 -33.91 14.48 -16.93
N ALA A 38 -33.34 14.38 -18.12
CA ALA A 38 -33.26 15.48 -19.09
C ALA A 38 -34.43 15.48 -20.04
N ALA A 39 -34.87 16.63 -20.49
CA ALA A 39 -35.90 16.78 -21.50
C ALA A 39 -35.28 17.34 -22.79
N VAL A 40 -35.44 16.60 -23.88
CA VAL A 40 -35.15 17.09 -25.25
C VAL A 40 -36.42 17.58 -25.83
N THR A 41 -36.54 18.89 -26.10
CA THR A 41 -37.72 19.50 -26.73
C THR A 41 -37.45 19.70 -28.20
N LEU A 42 -38.39 19.22 -29.02
CA LEU A 42 -38.47 19.49 -30.46
C LEU A 42 -39.54 20.52 -30.67
N ALA A 43 -39.15 21.70 -31.09
CA ALA A 43 -40.05 22.82 -31.40
C ALA A 43 -39.82 23.27 -32.84
N VAL A 44 -40.88 23.72 -33.49
CA VAL A 44 -40.79 24.37 -34.81
C VAL A 44 -40.21 25.77 -34.62
N VAL A 45 -39.31 26.18 -35.51
CA VAL A 45 -38.73 27.54 -35.51
C VAL A 45 -39.57 28.39 -36.48
N ASP A 46 -40.64 29.00 -36.00
CA ASP A 46 -41.65 29.73 -36.80
C ASP A 46 -41.02 30.70 -37.79
N ALA A 47 -40.04 31.50 -37.39
CA ALA A 47 -39.39 32.49 -38.25
C ALA A 47 -38.68 31.91 -39.48
N SER A 48 -38.49 30.56 -39.53
CA SER A 48 -37.70 29.86 -40.56
C SER A 48 -38.50 28.69 -41.17
N SER A 49 -39.72 28.50 -40.75
CA SER A 49 -40.57 27.38 -41.16
C SER A 49 -41.75 27.85 -42.05
N ASP A 50 -42.39 26.92 -42.70
CA ASP A 50 -43.64 27.16 -43.41
C ASP A 50 -44.74 27.46 -42.40
N ASP A 51 -45.54 28.51 -42.63
CA ASP A 51 -46.63 28.97 -41.76
C ASP A 51 -47.65 27.87 -41.39
N CYS A 52 -47.74 26.80 -42.19
CA CYS A 52 -48.58 25.66 -41.90
C CYS A 52 -48.14 24.85 -40.66
N PHE A 53 -46.89 25.03 -40.24
CA PHE A 53 -46.32 24.35 -39.08
C PHE A 53 -46.25 25.20 -37.83
N ASP A 54 -46.53 26.51 -37.86
CA ASP A 54 -46.42 27.44 -36.73
C ASP A 54 -47.27 27.03 -35.52
N SER A 55 -48.35 26.30 -35.76
CA SER A 55 -49.23 25.80 -34.70
C SER A 55 -48.86 24.37 -34.24
N ALA A 56 -47.77 23.80 -34.74
CA ALA A 56 -47.36 22.46 -34.33
C ALA A 56 -46.90 22.49 -32.84
N ALA A 57 -47.52 21.60 -32.06
CA ALA A 57 -47.14 21.51 -30.63
C ALA A 57 -45.75 20.92 -30.48
N ASP A 58 -45.02 21.46 -29.50
CA ASP A 58 -43.72 20.92 -29.09
C ASP A 58 -43.81 19.48 -28.67
N THR A 59 -42.81 18.70 -29.06
CA THR A 59 -42.66 17.31 -28.64
C THR A 59 -41.49 17.19 -27.65
N ILE A 60 -41.78 16.62 -26.47
CA ILE A 60 -40.79 16.42 -25.42
C ILE A 60 -40.42 14.94 -25.37
N VAL A 61 -39.13 14.66 -25.47
CA VAL A 61 -38.54 13.34 -25.25
C VAL A 61 -37.81 13.35 -23.90
N SER A 62 -38.30 12.56 -22.94
CA SER A 62 -37.65 12.39 -21.65
C SER A 62 -36.51 11.39 -21.76
N VAL A 63 -35.33 11.78 -21.33
CA VAL A 63 -34.11 10.98 -21.33
C VAL A 63 -33.69 10.74 -19.88
N ARG A 64 -33.53 9.49 -19.47
CA ARG A 64 -32.95 9.14 -18.19
C ARG A 64 -31.44 9.03 -18.36
N VAL A 65 -30.72 9.76 -17.56
CA VAL A 65 -29.27 9.66 -17.43
C VAL A 65 -29.00 8.93 -16.11
N SER A 66 -28.29 7.81 -16.19
CA SER A 66 -27.89 7.06 -15.00
C SER A 66 -26.61 7.68 -14.43
N ASP A 67 -26.63 7.91 -13.14
CA ASP A 67 -25.43 8.25 -12.37
C ASP A 67 -24.64 6.96 -12.10
N ASP A 68 -23.35 6.97 -12.40
CA ASP A 68 -22.45 5.84 -12.18
C ASP A 68 -21.36 6.15 -11.13
N ASP A 69 -21.45 7.33 -10.49
CA ASP A 69 -20.54 7.72 -9.42
C ASP A 69 -20.98 7.17 -8.06
N SER A 70 -20.08 6.44 -7.44
CA SER A 70 -20.31 5.88 -6.10
C SER A 70 -19.33 6.48 -5.09
N ALA A 71 -19.84 6.83 -3.90
CA ALA A 71 -19.00 7.29 -2.81
C ALA A 71 -18.04 6.19 -2.36
N GLY A 72 -16.79 6.56 -2.10
CA GLY A 72 -15.75 5.64 -1.67
C GLY A 72 -14.42 6.32 -1.46
N LEU A 73 -13.47 5.56 -0.91
CA LEU A 73 -12.09 5.97 -0.73
C LEU A 73 -11.21 5.21 -1.73
N THR A 74 -10.31 5.92 -2.41
CA THR A 74 -9.18 5.32 -3.12
C THR A 74 -7.93 5.50 -2.28
N VAL A 75 -7.33 4.39 -1.87
CA VAL A 75 -6.12 4.36 -1.06
C VAL A 75 -4.99 3.75 -1.89
N VAL A 76 -3.85 4.43 -1.91
CA VAL A 76 -2.66 3.95 -2.64
C VAL A 76 -1.48 3.92 -1.68
N GLU A 77 -0.97 2.72 -1.42
CA GLU A 77 0.22 2.47 -0.61
C GLU A 77 1.48 2.71 -1.43
N THR A 78 2.47 3.42 -0.87
CA THR A 78 3.77 3.63 -1.52
C THR A 78 4.51 2.29 -1.56
N GLY A 79 4.95 1.87 -2.73
CA GLY A 79 5.61 0.57 -2.88
C GLY A 79 4.70 -0.66 -2.85
N GLY A 80 3.37 -0.48 -2.65
CA GLY A 80 2.35 -1.55 -2.68
C GLY A 80 2.17 -2.31 -1.35
N SER A 81 2.85 -1.90 -0.28
CA SER A 81 2.64 -2.38 1.09
C SER A 81 3.28 -1.41 2.08
N ILE A 82 2.74 -1.30 3.28
CA ILE A 82 3.35 -0.50 4.35
C ILE A 82 4.34 -1.38 5.12
N ALA A 83 5.63 -1.01 5.04
CA ALA A 83 6.70 -1.69 5.75
C ALA A 83 7.64 -0.65 6.39
N VAL A 84 7.71 -0.67 7.71
CA VAL A 84 8.53 0.23 8.51
C VAL A 84 9.45 -0.56 9.42
N THR A 85 10.49 0.07 9.93
CA THR A 85 11.34 -0.48 10.99
C THR A 85 11.19 0.38 12.23
N GLU A 86 11.45 -0.19 13.38
CA GLU A 86 11.60 0.58 14.59
C GLU A 86 12.76 1.58 14.46
N ALA A 87 12.64 2.75 15.09
CA ALA A 87 13.66 3.78 14.99
C ALA A 87 14.82 3.50 15.96
N SER A 88 15.90 2.88 15.48
CA SER A 88 17.07 2.58 16.33
C SER A 88 17.65 3.81 17.02
N THR A 89 17.89 3.73 18.32
CA THR A 89 18.60 4.75 19.09
C THR A 89 20.13 4.64 18.96
N VAL A 90 20.63 3.61 18.26
CA VAL A 90 22.08 3.39 18.07
C VAL A 90 22.59 4.31 16.97
N ALA A 91 23.36 5.33 17.34
CA ALA A 91 23.88 6.41 16.48
C ALA A 91 24.77 5.96 15.28
N THR A 92 24.95 4.68 15.05
CA THR A 92 25.78 4.11 13.97
C THR A 92 24.98 3.40 12.87
N ALA A 93 23.67 3.18 13.06
CA ALA A 93 22.82 2.62 12.01
C ALA A 93 22.24 3.75 11.16
N THR A 94 22.44 3.70 9.85
CA THR A 94 21.68 4.51 8.91
C THR A 94 20.27 3.92 8.87
N ILE A 95 19.34 4.52 9.63
CA ILE A 95 17.94 4.09 9.65
C ILE A 95 17.35 4.40 8.29
N VAL A 96 17.23 3.38 7.46
CA VAL A 96 16.48 3.44 6.22
C VAL A 96 15.18 2.70 6.48
N GLY A 97 14.06 3.46 6.57
CA GLY A 97 12.75 2.85 6.53
C GLY A 97 11.91 2.85 7.81
N ASN A 98 12.18 3.76 8.79
CA ASN A 98 11.28 3.91 9.93
C ASN A 98 9.92 4.55 9.57
N THR A 99 9.77 5.03 8.35
CA THR A 99 8.52 5.60 7.86
C THR A 99 8.17 5.08 6.48
N ASP A 100 6.87 4.90 6.25
CA ASP A 100 6.30 4.62 4.95
C ASP A 100 5.02 5.45 4.78
N THR A 101 4.46 5.54 3.59
CA THR A 101 3.34 6.43 3.31
C THR A 101 2.26 5.76 2.48
N PHE A 102 1.03 6.21 2.66
CA PHE A 102 -0.07 5.97 1.74
C PHE A 102 -0.80 7.28 1.46
N THR A 103 -1.55 7.32 0.38
CA THR A 103 -2.38 8.45 -0.01
C THR A 103 -3.83 8.06 -0.08
N VAL A 104 -4.71 9.02 0.23
CA VAL A 104 -6.16 8.86 0.21
C VAL A 104 -6.77 9.97 -0.64
N VAL A 105 -7.71 9.60 -1.52
CA VAL A 105 -8.61 10.52 -2.24
C VAL A 105 -10.03 9.96 -2.16
N LEU A 106 -11.02 10.83 -2.36
CA LEU A 106 -12.40 10.37 -2.56
C LEU A 106 -12.63 9.97 -4.02
N ASN A 107 -13.57 9.06 -4.26
CA ASN A 107 -13.94 8.64 -5.62
C ASN A 107 -14.92 9.60 -6.29
N LYS A 108 -15.61 10.42 -5.50
CA LYS A 108 -16.72 11.28 -5.90
C LYS A 108 -16.64 12.61 -5.19
N ALA A 109 -17.10 13.70 -5.85
CA ALA A 109 -17.21 15.01 -5.22
C ALA A 109 -18.28 15.00 -4.10
N PRO A 110 -17.94 15.39 -2.86
CA PRO A 110 -18.92 15.50 -1.80
C PRO A 110 -19.66 16.84 -1.89
N THR A 111 -20.92 16.87 -1.45
CA THR A 111 -21.70 18.12 -1.35
C THR A 111 -21.38 18.90 -0.08
N THR A 112 -20.99 18.20 0.98
CA THR A 112 -20.47 18.76 2.24
C THR A 112 -19.11 18.12 2.54
N ASN A 113 -18.49 18.44 3.66
CA ASN A 113 -17.20 17.82 4.02
C ASN A 113 -17.35 16.31 4.27
N VAL A 114 -16.29 15.57 3.99
CA VAL A 114 -16.12 14.18 4.42
C VAL A 114 -14.92 14.11 5.37
N VAL A 115 -15.16 13.57 6.54
CA VAL A 115 -14.15 13.41 7.59
C VAL A 115 -13.83 11.93 7.75
N VAL A 116 -12.55 11.58 7.62
CA VAL A 116 -12.08 10.21 7.72
C VAL A 116 -11.13 10.10 8.90
N ASN A 117 -11.46 9.26 9.87
CA ASN A 117 -10.55 8.90 10.95
C ASN A 117 -9.46 7.98 10.43
N VAL A 118 -8.25 8.14 10.96
CA VAL A 118 -7.09 7.29 10.69
C VAL A 118 -6.56 6.80 12.03
N THR A 119 -6.64 5.50 12.26
CA THR A 119 -6.25 4.90 13.55
C THR A 119 -5.30 3.74 13.34
N SER A 120 -4.29 3.61 14.22
CA SER A 120 -3.48 2.41 14.32
C SER A 120 -4.06 1.48 15.37
N SER A 121 -4.08 0.17 15.11
CA SER A 121 -4.51 -0.85 16.07
C SER A 121 -3.53 -1.02 17.22
N ASP A 122 -2.26 -0.68 16.96
CA ASP A 122 -1.19 -0.73 17.95
C ASP A 122 -0.27 0.47 17.80
N THR A 123 -0.38 1.41 18.74
CA THR A 123 0.40 2.64 18.75
C THR A 123 1.75 2.47 19.45
N THR A 124 2.00 1.31 20.05
CA THR A 124 3.32 0.96 20.59
C THR A 124 4.24 0.45 19.49
N GLU A 125 3.67 -0.06 18.39
CA GLU A 125 4.39 -0.55 17.22
C GLU A 125 4.44 0.48 16.08
N ALA A 126 3.29 1.06 15.72
CA ALA A 126 3.19 1.99 14.61
C ALA A 126 2.25 3.17 14.91
N THR A 127 2.70 4.37 14.58
CA THR A 127 1.91 5.60 14.66
C THR A 127 1.62 6.19 13.29
N VAL A 128 0.59 7.03 13.19
CA VAL A 128 0.20 7.72 11.97
C VAL A 128 0.36 9.23 12.11
N SER A 129 0.76 9.93 11.04
CA SER A 129 1.03 11.38 11.04
C SER A 129 -0.22 12.25 11.25
N ALA A 130 -1.40 11.70 10.96
CA ALA A 130 -2.67 12.38 11.11
C ALA A 130 -3.71 11.38 11.63
N SER A 131 -4.44 11.76 12.66
CA SER A 131 -5.56 10.97 13.20
C SER A 131 -6.86 11.18 12.43
N GLN A 132 -6.90 12.17 11.54
CA GLN A 132 -8.09 12.53 10.77
C GLN A 132 -7.70 13.25 9.47
N LEU A 133 -8.42 12.95 8.39
CA LEU A 133 -8.36 13.65 7.11
C LEU A 133 -9.70 14.34 6.87
N THR A 134 -9.66 15.52 6.25
CA THR A 134 -10.88 16.24 5.87
C THR A 134 -10.85 16.54 4.39
N PHE A 135 -11.85 16.06 3.68
CA PHE A 135 -12.07 16.33 2.28
C PHE A 135 -13.27 17.30 2.13
N THR A 136 -13.13 18.22 1.20
CA THR A 136 -14.15 19.22 0.86
C THR A 136 -14.47 19.11 -0.63
N ASN A 137 -15.51 19.75 -1.09
CA ASN A 137 -15.81 19.87 -2.53
C ASN A 137 -14.63 20.46 -3.35
N ALA A 138 -13.72 21.22 -2.72
CA ALA A 138 -12.58 21.82 -3.40
C ALA A 138 -11.32 20.94 -3.46
N ASN A 139 -11.17 19.96 -2.55
CA ASN A 139 -9.95 19.16 -2.42
C ASN A 139 -10.18 17.64 -2.45
N TRP A 140 -11.39 17.18 -2.67
CA TRP A 140 -11.77 15.76 -2.61
C TRP A 140 -10.92 14.85 -3.51
N SER A 141 -10.51 15.33 -4.70
CA SER A 141 -9.67 14.62 -5.66
C SER A 141 -8.16 14.88 -5.48
N THR A 142 -7.78 15.68 -4.46
CA THR A 142 -6.39 15.94 -4.14
C THR A 142 -5.91 14.92 -3.12
N ALA A 143 -4.86 14.15 -3.48
CA ALA A 143 -4.32 13.13 -2.60
C ALA A 143 -3.81 13.73 -1.28
N GLN A 144 -4.32 13.23 -0.16
CA GLN A 144 -3.82 13.51 1.17
C GLN A 144 -2.90 12.38 1.61
N THR A 145 -1.69 12.70 2.05
CA THR A 145 -0.68 11.71 2.44
C THR A 145 -0.71 11.49 3.94
N VAL A 146 -0.71 10.23 4.32
CA VAL A 146 -0.50 9.79 5.70
C VAL A 146 0.84 9.06 5.77
N THR A 147 1.65 9.44 6.76
CA THR A 147 2.91 8.75 7.06
C THR A 147 2.66 7.79 8.22
N VAL A 148 3.08 6.55 8.05
CA VAL A 148 3.16 5.54 9.11
C VAL A 148 4.60 5.51 9.59
N THR A 149 4.79 5.52 10.91
CA THR A 149 6.13 5.53 11.54
C THR A 149 6.21 4.36 12.51
N GLY A 150 7.24 3.53 12.38
CA GLY A 150 7.58 2.50 13.37
C GLY A 150 8.02 3.15 14.68
N VAL A 151 7.55 2.61 15.79
CA VAL A 151 7.86 3.08 17.14
C VAL A 151 8.96 2.20 17.71
N ASN A 152 10.02 2.83 18.22
CA ASN A 152 11.13 2.12 18.85
C ASN A 152 10.80 1.73 20.28
N ASP A 153 11.07 0.50 20.64
CA ASP A 153 11.11 0.06 22.03
C ASP A 153 12.46 -0.59 22.38
N THR A 154 12.52 -1.56 23.23
CA THR A 154 13.73 -2.30 23.64
C THR A 154 13.49 -3.80 23.76
N ASP A 155 12.32 -4.24 23.32
CA ASP A 155 11.91 -5.62 23.38
C ASP A 155 12.36 -6.34 22.09
N ILE A 156 13.01 -7.48 22.24
CA ILE A 156 13.41 -8.31 21.11
C ILE A 156 12.24 -9.25 20.82
N ASP A 157 11.26 -8.77 20.11
CA ASP A 157 10.01 -9.51 19.86
C ASP A 157 9.80 -9.90 18.39
N GLY A 158 10.73 -9.48 17.51
CA GLY A 158 10.71 -9.75 16.08
C GLY A 158 9.71 -8.87 15.36
N THR A 159 9.46 -9.18 14.10
CA THR A 159 8.56 -8.36 13.27
C THR A 159 7.12 -8.39 13.80
N GLN A 160 6.60 -7.22 14.13
CA GLN A 160 5.23 -7.01 14.60
C GLN A 160 4.31 -6.53 13.47
N ALA A 161 3.01 -6.57 13.70
CA ALA A 161 2.01 -6.13 12.73
C ALA A 161 1.02 -5.16 13.38
N ALA A 162 0.87 -3.98 12.79
CA ALA A 162 -0.18 -3.05 13.11
C ALA A 162 -1.19 -2.93 11.95
N THR A 163 -2.44 -2.65 12.25
CA THR A 163 -3.46 -2.36 11.24
C THR A 163 -3.83 -0.88 11.30
N VAL A 164 -3.66 -0.16 10.20
CA VAL A 164 -4.17 1.20 10.06
C VAL A 164 -5.58 1.12 9.48
N THR A 165 -6.55 1.69 10.18
CA THR A 165 -7.96 1.72 9.76
C THR A 165 -8.36 3.15 9.39
N LEU A 166 -8.98 3.28 8.20
CA LEU A 166 -9.65 4.49 7.75
C LEU A 166 -11.16 4.28 7.87
N SER A 167 -11.84 5.13 8.60
CA SER A 167 -13.30 5.07 8.77
C SER A 167 -13.93 6.45 8.58
N VAL A 168 -15.03 6.51 7.83
CA VAL A 168 -15.79 7.75 7.67
C VAL A 168 -16.49 8.09 8.99
N VAL A 169 -16.50 9.38 9.35
CA VAL A 169 -17.22 9.88 10.53
C VAL A 169 -18.58 10.38 10.08
N ASP A 170 -19.61 9.52 10.06
CA ASP A 170 -20.95 9.77 9.53
C ASP A 170 -21.55 11.09 10.03
N THR A 171 -21.45 11.38 11.33
CA THR A 171 -22.04 12.60 11.95
C THR A 171 -21.40 13.92 11.49
N SER A 172 -20.29 13.86 10.79
CA SER A 172 -19.47 15.00 10.34
C SER A 172 -19.15 14.97 8.87
N SER A 173 -19.74 14.01 8.15
CA SER A 173 -19.48 13.75 6.74
C SER A 173 -20.76 13.94 5.90
N ASP A 174 -20.57 13.99 4.60
CA ASP A 174 -21.64 13.95 3.62
C ASP A 174 -22.39 12.61 3.72
N ASP A 175 -23.72 12.65 3.82
CA ASP A 175 -24.60 11.47 4.01
C ASP A 175 -24.39 10.41 2.92
N THR A 176 -23.89 10.78 1.74
CA THR A 176 -23.61 9.82 0.67
C THR A 176 -22.42 8.90 0.97
N TYR A 177 -21.59 9.29 1.98
CA TYR A 177 -20.43 8.54 2.43
C TYR A 177 -20.70 7.67 3.67
N ASP A 178 -21.89 7.75 4.30
CA ASP A 178 -22.23 7.03 5.52
C ASP A 178 -22.15 5.50 5.37
N LEU A 179 -22.32 4.98 4.16
CA LEU A 179 -22.27 3.54 3.87
C LEU A 179 -20.91 3.08 3.34
N VAL A 180 -19.92 3.96 3.30
CA VAL A 180 -18.57 3.59 2.86
C VAL A 180 -17.94 2.70 3.93
N ALA A 181 -17.59 1.48 3.54
CA ALA A 181 -16.96 0.53 4.45
C ALA A 181 -15.57 1.00 4.88
N ASP A 182 -15.19 0.66 6.10
CA ASP A 182 -13.84 0.90 6.61
C ASP A 182 -12.79 0.27 5.70
N TYR A 183 -11.71 1.00 5.47
CA TYR A 183 -10.55 0.50 4.73
C TYR A 183 -9.42 0.18 5.71
N THR A 184 -8.81 -0.98 5.57
CA THR A 184 -7.72 -1.43 6.45
C THR A 184 -6.44 -1.66 5.66
N ILE A 185 -5.33 -1.21 6.22
CA ILE A 185 -3.97 -1.37 5.70
C ILE A 185 -3.16 -2.13 6.74
N SER A 186 -2.50 -3.21 6.33
CA SER A 186 -1.56 -3.92 7.19
C SER A 186 -0.20 -3.24 7.12
N ALA A 187 0.32 -2.83 8.27
CA ALA A 187 1.68 -2.32 8.42
C ALA A 187 2.54 -3.41 9.07
N SER A 188 3.69 -3.71 8.47
CA SER A 188 4.72 -4.58 9.04
C SER A 188 5.78 -3.71 9.69
N VAL A 189 6.06 -3.95 10.96
CA VAL A 189 7.08 -3.24 11.75
C VAL A 189 8.22 -4.21 12.04
N ALA A 190 9.39 -3.94 11.52
CA ALA A 190 10.57 -4.78 11.75
C ALA A 190 11.29 -4.33 13.03
N ASP A 191 11.53 -5.29 13.92
CA ASP A 191 12.33 -5.14 15.13
C ASP A 191 13.81 -4.85 14.76
N ASP A 192 14.43 -3.86 15.37
CA ASP A 192 15.85 -3.53 15.21
C ASP A 192 16.69 -3.80 16.47
N ASP A 193 16.09 -4.36 17.50
CA ASP A 193 16.76 -4.74 18.73
C ASP A 193 17.51 -6.07 18.60
N ALA A 194 18.77 -6.05 19.02
CA ALA A 194 19.62 -7.23 19.00
C ALA A 194 19.90 -7.72 20.42
N PRO A 195 19.96 -9.04 20.64
CA PRO A 195 20.34 -9.57 21.93
C PRO A 195 21.71 -9.01 22.33
N VAL A 196 21.77 -8.39 23.50
CA VAL A 196 23.03 -7.90 24.08
C VAL A 196 24.01 -9.08 24.15
N ALA A 197 25.05 -9.05 23.33
CA ALA A 197 26.11 -10.02 23.43
C ALA A 197 26.70 -9.95 24.83
N THR A 198 26.25 -10.83 25.71
CA THR A 198 26.91 -11.03 27.01
C THR A 198 28.32 -11.54 26.70
N THR A 199 29.31 -10.65 26.69
CA THR A 199 30.70 -11.05 26.74
C THR A 199 30.90 -11.81 28.05
N THR A 200 30.75 -13.13 27.94
CA THR A 200 31.19 -14.01 29.03
C THR A 200 32.68 -13.83 29.12
N THR A 201 33.13 -12.93 29.99
CA THR A 201 34.54 -12.88 30.38
C THR A 201 34.80 -14.19 31.10
N THR A 202 35.30 -15.16 30.36
CA THR A 202 35.87 -16.36 30.96
C THR A 202 36.95 -15.89 31.95
N PRO A 203 36.82 -16.19 33.24
CA PRO A 203 37.88 -15.79 34.18
C PRO A 203 39.19 -16.45 33.70
N THR A 204 40.18 -15.63 33.37
CA THR A 204 41.52 -16.12 33.08
C THR A 204 42.08 -16.74 34.35
N THR A 205 41.91 -18.06 34.48
CA THR A 205 42.61 -18.82 35.50
C THR A 205 44.09 -18.77 35.13
N THR A 206 44.88 -17.96 35.82
CA THR A 206 46.33 -17.98 35.72
C THR A 206 46.83 -19.33 36.21
N LEU A 207 47.13 -20.21 35.25
CA LEU A 207 47.76 -21.49 35.50
C LEU A 207 49.19 -21.20 36.04
N PRO A 208 49.62 -21.81 37.13
CA PRO A 208 51.00 -21.67 37.60
C PRO A 208 51.97 -22.25 36.54
N PRO A 209 53.23 -21.77 36.46
CA PRO A 209 54.16 -22.16 35.42
C PRO A 209 54.44 -23.67 35.44
N PRO A 210 54.54 -24.33 34.28
CA PRO A 210 54.72 -25.79 34.21
C PRO A 210 56.12 -26.18 34.72
N THR A 211 56.14 -27.10 35.64
CA THR A 211 57.38 -27.82 36.05
C THR A 211 57.74 -28.76 34.90
N THR A 212 58.92 -28.58 34.33
CA THR A 212 59.46 -29.43 33.28
C THR A 212 59.75 -30.84 33.81
N THR A 213 58.89 -31.79 33.48
CA THR A 213 59.30 -33.21 33.47
C THR A 213 58.89 -33.76 32.08
N GLN A 214 59.92 -34.11 31.34
CA GLN A 214 59.84 -34.70 29.98
C GLN A 214 59.20 -36.07 30.09
N PRO A 215 58.09 -36.35 29.37
CA PRO A 215 57.56 -37.71 29.21
C PRO A 215 58.16 -38.42 27.98
N PRO A 216 58.15 -39.74 28.01
CA PRO A 216 58.73 -40.56 26.91
C PRO A 216 57.88 -40.47 25.62
N ALA A 217 58.55 -40.66 24.49
CA ALA A 217 57.98 -40.66 23.16
C ALA A 217 56.74 -41.58 23.03
N SER A 218 55.61 -40.98 22.67
CA SER A 218 54.41 -41.72 22.29
C SER A 218 54.22 -41.75 20.79
N THR A 219 53.95 -42.90 20.31
CA THR A 219 53.72 -43.29 18.91
C THR A 219 52.57 -42.54 18.31
N THR A 220 52.78 -42.01 17.13
CA THR A 220 51.83 -41.28 16.25
C THR A 220 50.60 -42.12 15.94
N PRO A 221 49.36 -41.65 16.12
CA PRO A 221 48.21 -42.19 15.43
C PRO A 221 48.13 -41.59 14.03
N THR A 222 48.28 -42.44 13.04
CA THR A 222 48.06 -42.18 11.61
C THR A 222 46.56 -42.12 11.37
N GLY A 223 45.97 -40.93 11.43
CA GLY A 223 44.63 -40.65 10.93
C GLY A 223 44.66 -39.33 10.11
N PRO A 224 43.88 -39.19 9.06
CA PRO A 224 43.88 -37.97 8.30
C PRO A 224 43.32 -36.80 9.13
N SER A 225 44.20 -35.84 9.38
CA SER A 225 43.83 -34.57 10.03
C SER A 225 43.29 -33.64 8.96
N CYS A 226 42.05 -33.23 9.11
CA CYS A 226 41.47 -32.15 8.28
C CYS A 226 41.96 -30.81 8.79
N ASP A 227 42.82 -30.13 8.07
CA ASP A 227 43.20 -28.76 8.29
C ASP A 227 42.43 -27.89 7.23
N PRO A 228 41.64 -26.90 7.61
CA PRO A 228 40.90 -26.06 6.68
C PRO A 228 41.85 -25.11 5.94
N ALA A 229 42.41 -25.60 4.85
CA ALA A 229 43.14 -24.84 3.86
C ALA A 229 42.48 -25.04 2.48
N PRO A 230 42.62 -24.12 1.55
CA PRO A 230 42.03 -24.27 0.23
C PRO A 230 42.45 -25.58 -0.40
N TYR A 231 41.45 -26.35 -0.90
CA TYR A 231 41.66 -27.63 -1.58
C TYR A 231 41.89 -28.86 -0.71
N VAL A 232 41.49 -28.88 0.54
CA VAL A 232 41.60 -30.09 1.38
C VAL A 232 40.36 -30.96 1.24
N ASP A 233 40.57 -32.26 0.97
CA ASP A 233 39.53 -33.30 0.96
C ASP A 233 39.31 -33.81 2.37
N CYS A 234 38.18 -33.47 3.02
CA CYS A 234 37.81 -33.87 4.35
C CYS A 234 36.86 -35.06 4.39
N ARG A 235 36.85 -35.92 3.41
CA ARG A 235 36.03 -37.14 3.41
C ARG A 235 36.42 -38.05 4.57
N ASN A 236 35.38 -38.41 5.37
CA ASN A 236 35.55 -39.27 6.56
C ASN A 236 36.37 -38.64 7.70
N GLY A 237 36.60 -37.32 7.69
CA GLY A 237 37.23 -36.60 8.82
C GLY A 237 36.20 -36.22 9.90
N ASP A 238 36.65 -36.23 11.17
CA ASP A 238 35.80 -35.81 12.30
C ASP A 238 35.97 -34.30 12.57
N LEU A 239 34.92 -33.52 12.39
CA LEU A 239 34.84 -32.08 12.63
C LEU A 239 33.98 -31.69 13.84
N SER A 240 33.49 -32.65 14.62
CA SER A 240 32.51 -32.47 15.69
C SER A 240 32.94 -31.51 16.84
N ASN A 241 34.24 -31.22 16.96
CA ASN A 241 34.76 -30.33 18.00
C ASN A 241 35.40 -29.05 17.47
N ARG A 242 35.10 -28.67 16.23
CA ARG A 242 35.63 -27.44 15.60
C ARG A 242 34.52 -26.45 15.26
N VAL A 243 34.77 -25.19 15.47
CA VAL A 243 33.91 -24.12 14.95
C VAL A 243 34.32 -23.90 13.49
N VAL A 244 33.45 -24.25 12.55
CA VAL A 244 33.67 -24.07 11.12
C VAL A 244 32.78 -22.94 10.65
N ILE A 245 33.39 -21.89 10.10
CA ILE A 245 32.65 -20.75 9.52
C ILE A 245 32.47 -20.97 8.01
N PRO A 246 31.40 -20.44 7.36
CA PRO A 246 31.12 -20.70 5.95
C PRO A 246 32.26 -20.36 4.99
N SER A 247 33.11 -19.40 5.32
CA SER A 247 34.29 -19.04 4.53
C SER A 247 35.36 -20.12 4.49
N ASP A 248 35.42 -20.98 5.53
CA ASP A 248 36.44 -22.03 5.63
C ASP A 248 36.10 -23.27 4.77
N LEU A 249 34.83 -23.38 4.33
CA LEU A 249 34.32 -24.51 3.57
C LEU A 249 34.16 -24.25 2.07
N SER A 250 34.54 -23.08 1.59
CA SER A 250 34.25 -22.63 0.20
C SER A 250 34.76 -23.60 -0.89
N TYR A 251 35.76 -24.41 -0.57
CA TYR A 251 36.40 -25.38 -1.49
C TYR A 251 36.66 -26.74 -0.85
N ALA A 252 36.06 -27.02 0.31
CA ALA A 252 36.26 -28.31 0.98
C ALA A 252 35.18 -29.32 0.55
N THR A 253 35.61 -30.58 0.37
CA THR A 253 34.70 -31.71 0.16
C THR A 253 34.40 -32.36 1.49
N LEU A 254 33.09 -32.33 1.90
CA LEU A 254 32.60 -32.80 3.23
C LEU A 254 31.85 -34.13 3.16
N ASP A 255 31.98 -34.88 2.06
CA ASP A 255 31.26 -36.13 1.89
C ASP A 255 31.64 -37.15 2.96
N GLY A 256 30.68 -37.54 3.81
CA GLY A 256 30.88 -38.45 4.92
C GLY A 256 31.60 -37.87 6.16
N ALA A 257 31.82 -36.53 6.25
CA ALA A 257 32.35 -35.91 7.44
C ALA A 257 31.28 -35.81 8.52
N ASN A 258 31.65 -36.04 9.79
CA ASN A 258 30.80 -35.82 10.95
C ASN A 258 30.98 -34.38 11.42
N LEU A 259 29.85 -33.62 11.43
CA LEU A 259 29.77 -32.21 11.83
C LEU A 259 29.21 -32.06 13.23
#